data_e93a1a88965617da4cffedab2d2ef2aa
#
_entry.id   e93a1a88965617da4cffedab2d2ef2aa
#
_cell.length_a   1.000
_cell.length_b   1.000
_cell.length_c   1.000
_cell.angle_alpha   90.00
_cell.angle_beta   90.00
_cell.angle_gamma   90.00
#
_symmetry.space_group_name_H-M   'P 1'
#
loop_
_entity.id
_entity.type
_entity.pdbx_description
1 polymer ?
#
loop_
_entity_poly.entity_id
_entity_poly.type
_entity_poly.pdbx_seq_one_letter_code
_entity_poly.pdbx_strand_id
1 'polypeptide(L)'
;MASHLGGTRDPMVISWPRKITTGGDLRTQFTHCIDIVPTVLEVVGIPEPTVVDGVDQKPMDGTSFAYTFDAPAAEEQHTVQYFAMYCGSAAVPARA
;
A
#
# COMPACT_ATOMS: atom_id res chain seq x y z
N MET A 1 23.38 4.33 4.46
CA MET A 1 22.03 4.10 3.92
C MET A 1 21.08 5.08 4.52
N ALA A 2 20.11 5.54 3.77
CA ALA A 2 19.25 6.60 4.23
C ALA A 2 17.83 6.41 3.72
N SER A 3 16.86 6.97 4.46
CA SER A 3 15.44 6.94 4.10
C SER A 3 15.08 8.16 3.25
N HIS A 4 15.84 8.42 2.20
CA HIS A 4 15.58 9.52 1.27
C HIS A 4 14.48 9.18 0.27
N LEU A 5 13.95 10.19 -0.42
CA LEU A 5 12.86 10.03 -1.38
C LEU A 5 13.16 9.00 -2.47
N GLY A 6 14.42 8.87 -2.89
CA GLY A 6 14.79 7.84 -3.87
C GLY A 6 14.58 6.41 -3.39
N GLY A 7 14.57 6.21 -2.07
CA GLY A 7 14.29 4.89 -1.48
C GLY A 7 12.88 4.75 -0.91
N THR A 8 12.12 5.84 -0.79
CA THR A 8 10.80 5.83 -0.16
C THR A 8 9.67 6.29 -1.08
N ARG A 9 9.99 6.75 -2.27
CA ARG A 9 9.01 7.26 -3.23
C ARG A 9 9.19 6.58 -4.58
N ASP A 10 9.08 5.26 -4.57
CA ASP A 10 9.21 4.46 -5.77
C ASP A 10 7.88 4.37 -6.51
N PRO A 11 7.90 4.37 -7.85
CA PRO A 11 6.67 4.25 -8.63
C PRO A 11 6.17 2.81 -8.67
N MET A 12 4.86 2.67 -8.90
CA MET A 12 4.22 1.39 -9.15
C MET A 12 3.24 1.54 -10.30
N VAL A 13 3.16 0.52 -11.15
CA VAL A 13 2.22 0.48 -12.27
C VAL A 13 1.30 -0.72 -12.11
N ILE A 14 0.01 -0.50 -12.27
CA ILE A 14 -1.00 -1.56 -12.18
C ILE A 14 -1.87 -1.51 -13.43
N SER A 15 -2.12 -2.67 -14.02
CA SER A 15 -3.03 -2.81 -15.16
C SER A 15 -4.11 -3.85 -14.84
N TRP A 16 -5.35 -3.42 -14.88
CA TRP A 16 -6.51 -4.29 -14.70
C TRP A 16 -7.72 -3.70 -15.43
N PRO A 17 -7.80 -3.87 -16.75
CA PRO A 17 -8.80 -3.17 -17.58
C PRO A 17 -10.25 -3.37 -17.16
N ARG A 18 -10.58 -4.51 -16.53
CA ARG A 18 -11.95 -4.79 -16.09
C ARG A 18 -12.40 -3.91 -14.92
N LYS A 19 -11.47 -3.46 -14.09
CA LYS A 19 -11.77 -2.69 -12.87
C LYS A 19 -11.23 -1.28 -12.93
N ILE A 20 -10.08 -1.10 -13.56
CA ILE A 20 -9.43 0.20 -13.69
C ILE A 20 -9.79 0.76 -15.05
N THR A 21 -10.88 1.51 -15.11
CA THR A 21 -11.40 2.07 -16.36
C THR A 21 -10.73 3.38 -16.76
N THR A 22 -9.98 3.99 -15.84
CA THR A 22 -9.23 5.23 -16.08
C THR A 22 -7.74 4.93 -16.28
N GLY A 23 -7.45 3.98 -17.19
CA GLY A 23 -6.08 3.60 -17.50
C GLY A 23 -5.26 4.78 -18.01
N GLY A 24 -4.00 4.83 -17.59
CA GLY A 24 -3.10 5.93 -17.94
C GLY A 24 -3.13 7.11 -16.98
N ASP A 25 -4.08 7.17 -16.07
CA ASP A 25 -4.16 8.24 -15.09
C ASP A 25 -3.25 7.97 -13.89
N LEU A 26 -2.70 9.05 -13.35
CA LEU A 26 -1.90 8.96 -12.13
C LEU A 26 -2.78 8.88 -10.89
N ARG A 27 -2.31 8.12 -9.90
CA ARG A 27 -2.85 8.12 -8.56
C ARG A 27 -1.75 8.62 -7.62
N THR A 28 -2.07 9.59 -6.81
CA THR A 28 -1.10 10.23 -5.91
C THR A 28 -1.30 9.85 -4.45
N GLN A 29 -2.26 8.99 -4.16
CA GLN A 29 -2.46 8.47 -2.81
C GLN A 29 -1.20 7.72 -2.36
N PHE A 30 -0.81 7.93 -1.10
CA PHE A 30 0.34 7.23 -0.55
C PHE A 30 0.05 5.73 -0.44
N THR A 31 1.02 4.92 -0.88
CA THR A 31 1.00 3.47 -0.70
C THR A 31 2.39 2.99 -0.33
N HIS A 32 2.46 1.82 0.28
CA HIS A 32 3.70 1.17 0.65
C HIS A 32 3.67 -0.28 0.16
N CYS A 33 4.82 -0.92 0.05
CA CYS A 33 4.87 -2.34 -0.37
C CYS A 33 4.00 -3.24 0.51
N ILE A 34 3.87 -2.91 1.80
CA ILE A 34 3.04 -3.68 2.72
C ILE A 34 1.55 -3.59 2.42
N ASP A 35 1.14 -2.65 1.58
CA ASP A 35 -0.26 -2.47 1.18
C ASP A 35 -0.66 -3.38 0.02
N ILE A 36 0.30 -4.00 -0.66
CA ILE A 36 0.05 -4.81 -1.85
C ILE A 36 -0.74 -6.08 -1.49
N VAL A 37 -0.31 -6.82 -0.47
CA VAL A 37 -0.99 -8.05 -0.07
C VAL A 37 -2.42 -7.81 0.41
N PRO A 38 -2.69 -6.82 1.29
CA PRO A 38 -4.07 -6.49 1.64
C PRO A 38 -4.94 -6.13 0.43
N THR A 39 -4.37 -5.42 -0.55
CA THR A 39 -5.10 -5.08 -1.78
C THR A 39 -5.44 -6.33 -2.59
N VAL A 40 -4.49 -7.24 -2.76
CA VAL A 40 -4.73 -8.49 -3.49
C VAL A 40 -5.82 -9.32 -2.80
N LEU A 41 -5.75 -9.45 -1.48
CA LEU A 41 -6.76 -10.19 -0.72
C LEU A 41 -8.15 -9.59 -0.89
N GLU A 42 -8.25 -8.27 -0.87
CA GLU A 42 -9.54 -7.60 -1.07
C GLU A 42 -10.09 -7.82 -2.47
N VAL A 43 -9.29 -7.68 -3.51
CA VAL A 43 -9.78 -7.81 -4.89
C VAL A 43 -10.14 -9.24 -5.27
N VAL A 44 -9.53 -10.25 -4.64
CA VAL A 44 -9.90 -11.66 -4.87
C VAL A 44 -10.95 -12.15 -3.89
N GLY A 45 -11.32 -11.33 -2.89
CA GLY A 45 -12.38 -11.69 -1.94
C GLY A 45 -11.97 -12.70 -0.88
N ILE A 46 -10.68 -12.81 -0.58
CA ILE A 46 -10.16 -13.72 0.45
C ILE A 46 -9.90 -12.92 1.72
N PRO A 47 -10.46 -13.35 2.88
CA PRO A 47 -10.16 -12.66 4.14
C PRO A 47 -8.72 -12.86 4.56
N GLU A 48 -8.20 -11.89 5.31
CA GLU A 48 -6.86 -11.98 5.90
C GLU A 48 -6.76 -13.20 6.80
N PRO A 49 -5.76 -14.08 6.62
CA PRO A 49 -5.62 -15.26 7.46
C PRO A 49 -5.24 -14.87 8.89
N THR A 50 -5.94 -15.44 9.86
CA THR A 50 -5.65 -15.20 11.28
C THR A 50 -4.80 -16.33 11.87
N VAL A 51 -4.84 -17.51 11.26
CA VAL A 51 -4.08 -18.68 11.68
C VAL A 51 -3.52 -19.36 10.44
N VAL A 52 -2.22 -19.67 10.45
CA VAL A 52 -1.55 -20.42 9.38
C VAL A 52 -0.78 -21.57 10.02
N ASP A 53 -1.06 -22.80 9.57
CA ASP A 53 -0.44 -24.03 10.11
C ASP A 53 -0.50 -24.11 11.64
N GLY A 54 -1.62 -23.68 12.23
CA GLY A 54 -1.83 -23.72 13.67
C GLY A 54 -1.15 -22.58 14.44
N VAL A 55 -0.53 -21.63 13.74
CA VAL A 55 0.14 -20.49 14.35
C VAL A 55 -0.68 -19.24 14.16
N ASP A 56 -0.97 -18.52 15.25
CA ASP A 56 -1.68 -17.25 15.18
C ASP A 56 -0.84 -16.21 14.47
N GLN A 57 -1.48 -15.47 13.55
CA GLN A 57 -0.81 -14.46 12.76
C GLN A 57 -1.06 -13.06 13.31
N LYS A 58 -0.01 -12.23 13.31
CA LYS A 58 -0.18 -10.81 13.58
C LYS A 58 -1.01 -10.19 12.45
N PRO A 59 -1.97 -9.30 12.76
CA PRO A 59 -2.67 -8.57 11.71
C PRO A 59 -1.72 -7.83 10.78
N MET A 60 -2.07 -7.76 9.50
CA MET A 60 -1.26 -7.02 8.53
C MET A 60 -1.29 -5.53 8.83
N ASP A 61 -0.12 -4.89 8.76
CA ASP A 61 -0.03 -3.45 9.01
C ASP A 61 -0.43 -2.61 7.80
N GLY A 62 -0.46 -3.22 6.60
CA GLY A 62 -0.80 -2.55 5.37
C GLY A 62 -2.28 -2.22 5.23
N THR A 63 -2.56 -1.24 4.39
CA THR A 63 -3.91 -0.77 4.08
C THR A 63 -4.18 -0.97 2.58
N SER A 64 -5.26 -1.68 2.23
CA SER A 64 -5.62 -1.87 0.83
C SER A 64 -5.81 -0.53 0.12
N PHE A 65 -5.31 -0.42 -1.10
CA PHE A 65 -5.53 0.74 -1.96
C PHE A 65 -6.49 0.43 -3.13
N ALA A 66 -7.28 -0.64 -3.02
CA ALA A 66 -8.27 -0.97 -4.06
C ALA A 66 -9.28 0.16 -4.29
N TYR A 67 -9.51 1.00 -3.28
CA TYR A 67 -10.39 2.16 -3.41
C TYR A 67 -9.93 3.13 -4.52
N THR A 68 -8.64 3.15 -4.84
CA THR A 68 -8.12 4.04 -5.88
C THR A 68 -8.43 3.56 -7.29
N PHE A 69 -8.84 2.31 -7.45
CA PHE A 69 -9.11 1.74 -8.77
C PHE A 69 -10.29 2.45 -9.47
N ASP A 70 -11.32 2.77 -8.71
CA ASP A 70 -12.50 3.46 -9.21
C ASP A 70 -12.52 4.96 -8.89
N ALA A 71 -11.69 5.40 -7.94
CA ALA A 71 -11.68 6.76 -7.44
C ALA A 71 -10.24 7.30 -7.38
N PRO A 72 -9.66 7.70 -8.52
CA PRO A 72 -8.27 8.17 -8.56
C PRO A 72 -8.01 9.42 -7.73
N ALA A 73 -9.04 10.20 -7.42
CA ALA A 73 -8.91 11.41 -6.61
C ALA A 73 -9.36 11.21 -5.15
N ALA A 74 -9.61 9.98 -4.71
CA ALA A 74 -10.02 9.69 -3.34
C ALA A 74 -8.95 10.11 -2.34
N GLU A 75 -9.36 10.41 -1.11
CA GLU A 75 -8.43 10.73 -0.04
C GLU A 75 -7.60 9.51 0.35
N GLU A 76 -6.37 9.77 0.79
CA GLU A 76 -5.46 8.73 1.25
C GLU A 76 -5.99 8.05 2.50
N GLN A 77 -5.89 6.71 2.53
CA GLN A 77 -6.23 5.91 3.72
C GLN A 77 -4.99 5.52 4.51
N HIS A 78 -3.82 5.45 3.86
CA HIS A 78 -2.55 5.18 4.52
C HIS A 78 -1.88 6.53 4.78
N THR A 79 -2.00 7.06 5.98
CA THR A 79 -1.65 8.45 6.29
C THR A 79 -0.27 8.64 6.90
N VAL A 80 0.28 7.60 7.53
CA VAL A 80 1.61 7.68 8.16
C VAL A 80 2.38 6.39 7.91
N GLN A 81 3.66 6.51 7.59
CA GLN A 81 4.54 5.37 7.41
C GLN A 81 5.86 5.59 8.13
N TYR A 82 6.29 4.59 8.88
CA TYR A 82 7.60 4.56 9.50
C TYR A 82 8.60 3.90 8.55
N PHE A 83 9.71 4.58 8.31
CA PHE A 83 10.82 4.08 7.52
C PHE A 83 12.04 3.95 8.41
N ALA A 84 12.70 2.77 8.36
CA ALA A 84 13.92 2.53 9.12
C ALA A 84 14.91 1.72 8.30
N MET A 85 16.17 2.10 8.34
CA MET A 85 17.25 1.34 7.73
C MET A 85 18.54 1.59 8.50
N TYR A 86 19.12 0.53 9.05
CA TYR A 86 20.30 0.63 9.92
C TYR A 86 20.05 1.60 11.07
N CYS A 87 20.81 2.71 11.12
CA CYS A 87 20.63 3.74 12.14
C CYS A 87 19.74 4.89 11.70
N GLY A 88 19.28 4.91 10.45
CA GLY A 88 18.35 5.93 9.96
C GLY A 88 16.92 5.46 10.09
N SER A 89 16.08 6.24 10.76
CA SER A 89 14.67 5.94 10.87
C SER A 89 13.85 7.22 10.93
N ALA A 90 12.65 7.16 10.34
CA ALA A 90 11.74 8.28 10.35
C ALA A 90 10.30 7.80 10.22
N ALA A 91 9.40 8.39 11.00
CA ALA A 91 7.97 8.31 10.77
C ALA A 91 7.57 9.57 10.03
N VAL A 92 7.01 9.43 8.82
CA VAL A 92 6.66 10.58 7.99
C VAL A 92 5.19 10.55 7.62
N PRO A 93 4.56 11.73 7.51
CA PRO A 93 3.21 11.77 6.94
C PRO A 93 3.27 11.36 5.47
N ALA A 94 2.20 10.74 4.99
CA ALA A 94 2.12 10.26 3.61
C ALA A 94 2.28 11.39 2.58
N ARG A 95 1.97 12.60 2.99
CA ARG A 95 2.15 13.82 2.19
C ARG A 95 3.26 14.67 2.75
N ALA A 96 4.44 14.21 2.62
CA ALA A 96 5.61 15.00 3.03
C ALA A 96 6.14 15.82 1.87
#